data_e7fba7ef2df590eccc361e9ced8d515f
#
_entry.id   e7fba7ef2df590eccc361e9ced8d515f
#
_cell.length_a   1.000
_cell.length_b   1.000
_cell.length_c   1.000
_cell.angle_alpha   90.00
_cell.angle_beta   90.00
_cell.angle_gamma   90.00
#
_symmetry.space_group_name_H-M   'P 1'
#
loop_
_entity.id
_entity.type
_entity.pdbx_description
1 polymer ?
#
loop_
_entity_poly.entity_id
_entity_poly.type
_entity_poly.pdbx_seq_one_letter_code
_entity_poly.pdbx_strand_id
1 'polypeptide(L)' 'MNDRRLIIGGFYRHFKGDEYQVLNVARHSETKEVLVVYQDMSGGIWARPYDMFMSKVDKEKYPDANQKYRFQHSSERMEV' A
#
# COMPACT_ATOMS: atom_id res chain seq x y z
N MET A 1 -9.35 4.64 14.12
CA MET A 1 -8.11 3.84 14.20
C MET A 1 -8.10 2.80 13.09
N ASN A 2 -6.96 2.58 12.46
CA ASN A 2 -6.85 1.64 11.36
C ASN A 2 -6.44 0.26 11.90
N ASP A 3 -7.32 -0.74 11.73
CA ASP A 3 -7.07 -2.11 12.19
C ASP A 3 -6.40 -2.98 11.15
N ARG A 4 -5.98 -2.38 10.05
CA ARG A 4 -5.36 -3.11 8.96
C ARG A 4 -4.00 -3.67 9.36
N ARG A 5 -3.72 -4.87 8.90
CA ARG A 5 -2.40 -5.48 9.05
C ARG A 5 -1.72 -5.57 7.69
N LEU A 6 -0.46 -5.17 7.65
CA LEU A 6 0.35 -5.37 6.45
C LEU A 6 0.70 -6.85 6.33
N ILE A 7 0.48 -7.42 5.15
CA ILE A 7 0.75 -8.84 4.89
C ILE A 7 2.05 -8.94 4.10
N ILE A 8 3.12 -9.37 4.76
CA ILE A 8 4.42 -9.58 4.11
C ILE A 8 4.26 -10.72 3.11
N GLY A 9 4.74 -10.50 1.88
CA GLY A 9 4.55 -11.45 0.78
C GLY A 9 3.21 -11.31 0.08
N GLY A 10 2.32 -10.46 0.59
CA GLY A 10 1.00 -10.28 0.02
C GLY A 10 1.00 -9.42 -1.23
N PHE A 11 0.01 -9.67 -2.09
CA PHE A 11 -0.21 -8.88 -3.30
C PHE A 11 -1.25 -7.81 -3.02
N TYR A 12 -0.93 -6.58 -3.38
CA TYR A 12 -1.77 -5.42 -3.17
C TYR A 12 -2.06 -4.73 -4.49
N ARG A 13 -3.27 -4.24 -4.64
CA ARG A 13 -3.67 -3.46 -5.79
C ARG A 13 -3.69 -1.98 -5.42
N HIS A 14 -2.96 -1.17 -6.18
CA HIS A 14 -3.04 0.28 -6.08
C HIS A 14 -4.38 0.75 -6.66
N PHE A 15 -4.95 1.81 -6.11
CA PHE A 15 -6.27 2.27 -6.56
C PHE A 15 -6.29 2.69 -8.03
N LYS A 16 -5.12 2.95 -8.62
CA LYS A 16 -5.00 3.25 -10.06
C LYS A 16 -4.92 1.99 -10.92
N GLY A 17 -4.91 0.80 -10.33
CA GLY A 17 -5.04 -0.46 -11.03
C GLY A 17 -3.82 -1.37 -11.05
N ASP A 18 -2.64 -0.86 -10.76
CA ASP A 18 -1.42 -1.68 -10.78
C ASP A 18 -1.31 -2.58 -9.56
N GLU A 19 -0.70 -3.75 -9.73
CA GLU A 19 -0.47 -4.69 -8.65
C GLU A 19 0.98 -4.69 -8.21
N TYR A 20 1.18 -4.92 -6.91
CA TYR A 20 2.49 -4.93 -6.26
C TYR A 20 2.53 -6.05 -5.24
N GLN A 21 3.73 -6.55 -4.98
CA GLN A 21 3.95 -7.51 -3.90
C GLN A 21 4.73 -6.85 -2.77
N VAL A 22 4.24 -6.95 -1.55
CA VAL A 22 4.98 -6.46 -0.38
C VAL A 22 6.09 -7.47 -0.06
N LEU A 23 7.33 -6.98 -0.05
CA LEU A 23 8.49 -7.83 0.21
C LEU A 23 8.87 -7.83 1.68
N ASN A 24 8.86 -6.68 2.31
CA ASN A 24 9.27 -6.56 3.71
C ASN A 24 8.99 -5.15 4.23
N VAL A 25 9.34 -4.95 5.48
CA VAL A 25 9.32 -3.65 6.15
C VAL A 25 10.75 -3.32 6.52
N ALA A 26 11.14 -2.06 6.32
CA ALA A 26 12.48 -1.58 6.65
C ALA A 26 12.38 -0.28 7.43
N ARG A 27 13.48 0.14 8.04
CA ARG A 27 13.58 1.46 8.66
C ARG A 27 14.51 2.34 7.86
N HIS A 28 14.12 3.58 7.69
CA HIS A 28 15.02 4.59 7.13
C HIS A 28 16.22 4.71 8.05
N SER A 29 17.42 4.61 7.49
CA SER A 29 18.65 4.55 8.31
C SER A 29 18.91 5.81 9.13
N GLU A 30 18.43 6.96 8.66
CA GLU A 30 18.64 8.23 9.36
C GLU A 30 17.46 8.61 10.24
N THR A 31 16.25 8.61 9.68
CA THR A 31 15.05 9.08 10.38
C THR A 31 14.41 8.00 11.26
N LYS A 32 14.74 6.74 11.03
CA LYS A 32 14.10 5.57 11.67
C LYS A 32 12.64 5.38 11.26
N GLU A 33 12.18 6.11 10.27
CA GLU A 33 10.82 5.96 9.73
C GLU A 33 10.62 4.54 9.21
N VAL A 34 9.45 3.97 9.47
CA VAL A 34 9.09 2.64 8.98
C VAL A 34 8.65 2.74 7.52
N LEU A 35 9.26 1.92 6.67
CA LEU A 35 9.01 1.90 5.24
C LEU A 35 8.47 0.52 4.82
N VAL A 36 7.50 0.53 3.92
CA VAL A 36 7.07 -0.70 3.24
C VAL A 36 7.91 -0.84 1.99
N VAL A 37 8.56 -1.98 1.83
CA VAL A 37 9.35 -2.33 0.64
C VAL A 37 8.48 -3.24 -0.22
N TYR A 38 8.25 -2.84 -1.47
CA TYR A 38 7.35 -3.57 -2.36
C TYR A 38 7.88 -3.57 -3.78
N GLN A 39 7.37 -4.50 -4.58
CA GLN A 39 7.88 -4.75 -5.93
C GLN A 39 6.73 -4.67 -6.92
N ASP A 40 6.97 -3.97 -8.03
CA ASP A 40 6.00 -3.92 -9.12
C ASP A 40 6.13 -5.17 -10.01
N MET A 41 5.21 -5.31 -10.97
CA MET A 41 5.17 -6.49 -11.83
C MET A 41 6.33 -6.57 -12.82
N SER A 42 7.04 -5.47 -13.04
CA SER A 42 8.23 -5.46 -13.90
C SER A 42 9.53 -5.68 -13.14
N GLY A 43 9.45 -5.91 -11.82
CA GLY A 43 10.59 -6.20 -10.99
C GLY A 43 11.21 -5.01 -10.27
N GLY A 44 10.67 -3.82 -10.48
CA GLY A 44 11.13 -2.62 -9.77
C GLY A 44 10.80 -2.69 -8.28
N ILE A 45 11.76 -2.34 -7.43
CA ILE A 45 11.59 -2.39 -5.98
C ILE A 45 11.52 -0.96 -5.45
N TRP A 46 10.51 -0.71 -4.63
CA TRP A 46 10.16 0.62 -4.13
C TRP A 46 10.04 0.60 -2.62
N ALA A 47 10.17 1.75 -2.01
CA ALA A 47 9.90 1.93 -0.58
C ALA A 47 9.01 3.16 -0.39
N ARG A 48 8.04 3.03 0.50
CA ARG A 48 7.09 4.10 0.81
C ARG A 48 6.86 4.10 2.32
N PRO A 49 6.70 5.27 2.94
CA PRO A 49 6.35 5.32 4.36
C PRO A 49 5.13 4.45 4.67
N TYR A 50 5.22 3.70 5.76
CA TYR A 50 4.17 2.77 6.16
C TYR A 50 2.79 3.43 6.19
N ASP A 51 2.70 4.60 6.81
CA ASP A 51 1.41 5.28 6.95
C ASP A 51 0.83 5.68 5.60
N MET A 52 1.68 6.06 4.64
CA MET A 52 1.23 6.38 3.29
C MET A 52 0.77 5.13 2.54
N PHE A 53 1.52 4.04 2.66
CA PHE A 53 1.16 2.78 2.01
C PHE A 53 -0.22 2.29 2.49
N MET A 54 -0.47 2.39 3.78
CA MET A 54 -1.70 1.91 4.41
C MET A 54 -2.84 2.93 4.40
N SER A 55 -2.63 4.12 3.85
CA SER A 55 -3.59 5.20 3.91
C SER A 55 -4.80 4.96 3.01
N LYS A 56 -5.87 5.69 3.32
CA LYS A 56 -7.07 5.71 2.48
C LYS A 56 -6.81 6.54 1.23
N VAL A 57 -7.53 6.23 0.16
CA VAL A 57 -7.55 7.06 -1.04
C VAL A 57 -8.16 8.41 -0.69
N ASP A 58 -7.56 9.49 -1.21
CA ASP A 58 -8.12 10.83 -1.09
C ASP A 58 -9.28 10.95 -2.09
N LYS A 59 -10.50 10.82 -1.58
CA LYS A 59 -11.70 10.85 -2.42
C LYS A 59 -12.02 12.24 -2.96
N GLU A 60 -11.49 13.28 -2.36
CA GLU A 60 -11.64 14.64 -2.91
C GLU A 60 -10.82 14.78 -4.19
N LYS A 61 -9.62 14.22 -4.20
CA LYS A 61 -8.73 14.25 -5.36
C LYS A 61 -9.09 13.18 -6.39
N TYR A 62 -9.56 12.02 -5.93
CA TYR A 62 -9.88 10.87 -6.79
C TYR A 62 -11.30 10.36 -6.50
N PRO A 63 -12.32 11.14 -6.86
CA PRO A 63 -13.71 10.77 -6.50
C PRO A 63 -14.21 9.49 -7.18
N ASP A 64 -13.58 9.10 -8.30
CA ASP A 64 -13.98 7.91 -9.04
C ASP A 64 -13.24 6.64 -8.60
N ALA A 65 -12.35 6.74 -7.60
CA ALA A 65 -11.64 5.57 -7.11
C ALA A 65 -12.63 4.55 -6.56
N ASN A 66 -12.47 3.30 -6.97
CA ASN A 66 -13.39 2.22 -6.61
C ASN A 66 -12.85 1.32 -5.50
N GLN A 67 -11.88 1.80 -4.74
CA GLN A 67 -11.43 1.12 -3.53
C GLN A 67 -11.13 2.14 -2.44
N LYS A 68 -11.19 1.68 -1.19
CA LYS A 68 -11.07 2.55 -0.02
C LYS A 68 -9.64 2.96 0.26
N TYR A 69 -8.71 2.02 0.13
CA TYR A 69 -7.31 2.24 0.50
C TYR A 69 -6.44 2.41 -0.72
N ARG A 70 -5.34 3.17 -0.54
CA ARG A 70 -4.36 3.40 -1.61
C ARG A 70 -3.83 2.08 -2.17
N PHE A 71 -3.48 1.15 -1.28
CA PHE A 71 -3.09 -0.22 -1.61
C PHE A 71 -4.01 -1.17 -0.84
N GLN A 72 -4.59 -2.12 -1.54
CA GLN A 72 -5.58 -3.01 -0.94
C GLN A 72 -5.30 -4.46 -1.29
N HIS A 73 -5.20 -5.29 -0.25
CA HIS A 73 -5.01 -6.73 -0.40
C HIS A 73 -6.33 -7.39 -0.78
N SER A 74 -6.25 -8.49 -1.54
CA SER A 74 -7.44 -9.20 -1.99
C SER A 74 -8.31 -9.73 -0.86
N SER A 75 -7.73 -9.95 0.33
CA SER A 75 -8.49 -10.40 1.50
C SER A 75 -9.31 -9.28 2.14
N GLU A 76 -9.08 -8.03 1.77
CA GLU A 76 -9.79 -6.90 2.34
C GLU A 76 -11.06 -6.62 1.55
N ARG A 77 -12.13 -6.25 2.28
CA ARG A 77 -13.40 -5.94 1.65
C ARG A 77 -13.27 -4.68 0.81
N MET A 78 -13.75 -4.75 -0.41
CA MET A 78 -13.81 -3.59 -1.31
C MET A 78 -14.97 -2.69 -0.90
N GLU A 79 -14.63 -1.56 -0.29
CA GLU A 79 -15.59 -0.53 0.10
C GLU A 79 -15.25 0.77 -0.63
N VAL A 80 -16.27 1.50 -1.03
CA VAL A 80 -16.10 2.78 -1.74
C VAL A 80 -16.65 3.92 -0.94
#